data_7081d8494a69803cd0f1fea7b550ce12
#
_entry.id   7081d8494a69803cd0f1fea7b550ce12
#
_cell.length_a   1.000
_cell.length_b   1.000
_cell.length_c   1.000
_cell.angle_alpha   90.00
_cell.angle_beta   90.00
_cell.angle_gamma   90.00
#
_symmetry.space_group_name_H-M   'P 1'
#
loop_
_entity.id
_entity.type
_entity.pdbx_description
1 polymer ?
#
loop_
_entity_poly.entity_id
_entity_poly.type
_entity_poly.pdbx_seq_one_letter_code
_entity_poly.pdbx_strand_id
1 'polypeptide(L)'
;MSAVFQASLLGMDEELGLGPLGSTVRRTDLGRGAWLDVRPGWLSGADLLFERLAERVPWRAERRRMYDRVVDVPRLLKFYEEGETLPDPVLADAMRALDEHYAADPFRTAGLCFYRDGRDSVAWHGDTIGRGATEDTMVAILSVGSPRPLMLRPRGGGPSLRHDLGHGDLVVMGGSCQRTWEHAVPKTARATGPRISVQFRPRGVR
;
A
#
# COMPACT_ATOMS: atom_id res chain seq x y z
N MET A 1 -8.83 21.44 -9.23
CA MET A 1 -9.92 20.54 -9.69
C MET A 1 -9.96 19.39 -8.70
N SER A 2 -11.09 19.22 -8.02
CA SER A 2 -11.28 18.14 -7.04
C SER A 2 -11.28 16.81 -7.81
N ALA A 3 -10.46 15.85 -7.37
CA ALA A 3 -10.48 14.49 -7.91
C ALA A 3 -11.80 13.84 -7.44
N VAL A 4 -12.67 13.53 -8.40
CA VAL A 4 -13.95 12.88 -8.10
C VAL A 4 -13.74 11.38 -8.24
N PHE A 5 -13.86 10.65 -7.14
CA PHE A 5 -14.04 9.21 -7.13
C PHE A 5 -15.56 8.94 -7.28
N GLN A 6 -15.93 8.13 -8.25
CA GLN A 6 -17.31 7.70 -8.40
C GLN A 6 -17.49 6.39 -7.64
N ALA A 7 -18.15 6.48 -6.48
CA ALA A 7 -18.52 5.32 -5.69
C ALA A 7 -19.45 4.40 -6.51
N SER A 8 -19.34 3.08 -6.28
CA SER A 8 -20.27 2.12 -6.86
C SER A 8 -21.62 2.24 -6.17
N LEU A 9 -22.70 2.36 -6.94
CA LEU A 9 -24.07 2.34 -6.38
C LEU A 9 -24.37 1.03 -5.63
N LEU A 10 -23.64 -0.06 -5.90
CA LEU A 10 -23.79 -1.35 -5.24
C LEU A 10 -22.97 -1.45 -3.95
N GLY A 11 -22.00 -0.55 -3.71
CA GLY A 11 -21.15 -0.56 -2.50
C GLY A 11 -21.58 0.41 -1.42
N MET A 12 -22.61 1.24 -1.66
CA MET A 12 -23.04 2.28 -0.70
C MET A 12 -23.72 1.73 0.55
N ASP A 13 -24.14 0.46 0.54
CA ASP A 13 -24.80 -0.21 1.68
C ASP A 13 -23.87 -1.24 2.37
N GLU A 14 -22.62 -1.42 1.92
CA GLU A 14 -21.70 -2.34 2.57
C GLU A 14 -21.13 -1.73 3.86
N GLU A 15 -21.34 -2.44 4.96
CA GLU A 15 -20.73 -2.08 6.24
C GLU A 15 -19.20 -2.16 6.17
N LEU A 16 -18.53 -1.13 6.72
CA LEU A 16 -17.07 -1.09 6.76
C LEU A 16 -16.53 -2.19 7.68
N GLY A 17 -15.81 -3.14 7.11
CA GLY A 17 -15.31 -4.29 7.86
C GLY A 17 -14.18 -5.04 7.16
N LEU A 18 -13.48 -5.86 7.94
CA LEU A 18 -12.37 -6.68 7.46
C LEU A 18 -12.81 -8.13 7.33
N GLY A 19 -12.57 -8.72 6.17
CA GLY A 19 -12.74 -10.14 5.96
C GLY A 19 -11.65 -10.97 6.65
N PRO A 20 -11.84 -12.29 6.79
CA PRO A 20 -10.81 -13.16 7.34
C PRO A 20 -9.59 -13.22 6.42
N LEU A 21 -8.40 -13.42 7.00
CA LEU A 21 -7.17 -13.72 6.28
C LEU A 21 -7.07 -15.25 6.05
N GLY A 22 -6.48 -16.01 6.89
CA GLY A 22 -6.43 -17.47 6.84
C GLY A 22 -6.23 -18.07 5.43
N SER A 23 -7.05 -19.04 5.07
CA SER A 23 -7.00 -19.73 3.77
C SER A 23 -7.43 -18.89 2.56
N THR A 24 -7.94 -17.68 2.77
CA THR A 24 -8.33 -16.77 1.70
C THR A 24 -7.16 -15.97 1.14
N VAL A 25 -6.02 -15.94 1.83
CA VAL A 25 -4.76 -15.35 1.36
C VAL A 25 -4.10 -16.28 0.35
N ARG A 26 -3.70 -15.73 -0.79
CA ARG A 26 -2.99 -16.47 -1.85
C ARG A 26 -1.51 -16.09 -1.85
N ARG A 27 -0.66 -17.03 -1.45
CA ARG A 27 0.80 -16.84 -1.44
C ARG A 27 1.43 -17.24 -2.77
N THR A 28 2.32 -16.36 -3.25
CA THR A 28 3.22 -16.63 -4.37
C THR A 28 4.66 -16.58 -3.84
N ASP A 29 5.42 -17.67 -4.04
CA ASP A 29 6.84 -17.67 -3.78
C ASP A 29 7.57 -16.91 -4.90
N LEU A 30 8.36 -15.92 -4.53
CA LEU A 30 9.15 -15.10 -5.44
C LEU A 30 10.61 -15.57 -5.54
N GLY A 31 10.95 -16.63 -4.81
CA GLY A 31 12.30 -17.17 -4.72
C GLY A 31 13.20 -16.43 -3.72
N ARG A 32 14.30 -17.07 -3.33
CA ARG A 32 15.32 -16.53 -2.39
C ARG A 32 14.74 -16.08 -1.04
N GLY A 33 13.65 -16.70 -0.58
CA GLY A 33 12.97 -16.35 0.66
C GLY A 33 12.03 -15.15 0.56
N ALA A 34 11.84 -14.56 -0.63
CA ALA A 34 10.85 -13.53 -0.87
C ALA A 34 9.48 -14.14 -1.22
N TRP A 35 8.41 -13.54 -0.75
CA TRP A 35 7.04 -13.97 -1.06
C TRP A 35 6.08 -12.80 -1.15
N LEU A 36 4.96 -13.04 -1.85
CA LEU A 36 3.86 -12.10 -2.02
C LEU A 36 2.56 -12.79 -1.64
N ASP A 37 1.84 -12.22 -0.70
CA ASP A 37 0.49 -12.62 -0.36
C ASP A 37 -0.52 -11.63 -0.94
N VAL A 38 -1.62 -12.13 -1.48
CA VAL A 38 -2.72 -11.31 -2.02
C VAL A 38 -4.04 -11.78 -1.44
N ARG A 39 -4.85 -10.86 -0.94
CA ARG A 39 -6.22 -11.07 -0.48
C ARG A 39 -7.13 -10.05 -1.15
N PRO A 40 -7.75 -10.40 -2.32
CA PRO A 40 -8.70 -9.53 -2.98
C PRO A 40 -9.93 -9.29 -2.11
N GLY A 41 -10.45 -8.05 -2.10
CA GLY A 41 -11.64 -7.67 -1.35
C GLY A 41 -11.53 -7.99 0.15
N TRP A 42 -10.38 -7.73 0.76
CA TRP A 42 -10.19 -7.91 2.21
C TRP A 42 -11.03 -6.94 3.03
N LEU A 43 -11.16 -5.70 2.55
CA LEU A 43 -11.97 -4.66 3.17
C LEU A 43 -13.29 -4.53 2.41
N SER A 44 -14.42 -4.72 3.09
CA SER A 44 -15.75 -4.28 2.66
C SER A 44 -16.00 -2.82 3.02
N GLY A 45 -16.94 -2.15 2.38
CA GLY A 45 -17.23 -0.73 2.61
C GLY A 45 -16.05 0.19 2.29
N ALA A 46 -15.22 -0.23 1.35
CA ALA A 46 -13.98 0.45 0.99
C ALA A 46 -14.18 1.85 0.42
N ASP A 47 -15.35 2.16 -0.17
CA ASP A 47 -15.75 3.51 -0.61
C ASP A 47 -15.78 4.46 0.58
N LEU A 48 -16.41 4.03 1.67
CA LEU A 48 -16.50 4.82 2.90
C LEU A 48 -15.13 5.12 3.50
N LEU A 49 -14.22 4.12 3.52
CA LEU A 49 -12.85 4.35 3.98
C LEU A 49 -12.12 5.33 3.06
N PHE A 50 -12.26 5.18 1.73
CA PHE A 50 -11.63 6.08 0.78
C PHE A 50 -12.05 7.53 1.01
N GLU A 51 -13.34 7.81 1.14
CA GLU A 51 -13.89 9.15 1.39
C GLU A 51 -13.36 9.74 2.70
N ARG A 52 -13.42 8.95 3.79
CA ARG A 52 -12.91 9.38 5.10
C ARG A 52 -11.43 9.70 5.08
N LEU A 53 -10.61 8.88 4.42
CA LEU A 53 -9.18 9.14 4.32
C LEU A 53 -8.88 10.34 3.41
N ALA A 54 -9.59 10.48 2.29
CA ALA A 54 -9.40 11.62 1.39
C ALA A 54 -9.67 12.96 2.09
N GLU A 55 -10.68 13.00 2.98
CA GLU A 55 -11.09 14.19 3.71
C GLU A 55 -10.24 14.46 4.96
N ARG A 56 -10.01 13.42 5.79
CA ARG A 56 -9.47 13.60 7.15
C ARG A 56 -7.95 13.62 7.23
N VAL A 57 -7.27 12.97 6.28
CA VAL A 57 -5.80 12.89 6.31
C VAL A 57 -5.20 14.24 5.92
N PRO A 58 -4.28 14.80 6.74
CA PRO A 58 -3.58 16.03 6.40
C PRO A 58 -2.51 15.77 5.34
N TRP A 59 -2.96 15.58 4.11
CA TRP A 59 -2.13 15.26 2.97
C TRP A 59 -1.08 16.32 2.68
N ARG A 60 0.16 15.90 2.42
CA ARG A 60 1.29 16.77 2.11
C ARG A 60 1.88 16.45 0.75
N ALA A 61 2.11 17.50 -0.04
CA ALA A 61 2.98 17.43 -1.20
C ALA A 61 4.44 17.51 -0.70
N GLU A 62 5.26 16.55 -1.08
CA GLU A 62 6.68 16.54 -0.73
C GLU A 62 7.54 16.86 -1.94
N ARG A 63 8.70 17.44 -1.68
CA ARG A 63 9.77 17.61 -2.65
C ARG A 63 11.00 16.87 -2.14
N ARG A 64 11.63 16.11 -3.03
CA ARG A 64 12.84 15.36 -2.69
C ARG A 64 13.97 15.74 -3.61
N ARG A 65 15.17 15.86 -3.04
CA ARG A 65 16.39 15.99 -3.83
C ARG A 65 16.71 14.63 -4.44
N MET A 66 16.67 14.56 -5.77
CA MET A 66 17.11 13.42 -6.54
C MET A 66 18.25 13.86 -7.44
N TYR A 67 19.45 13.33 -7.18
CA TYR A 67 20.70 13.81 -7.78
C TYR A 67 20.87 15.31 -7.51
N ASP A 68 21.06 16.13 -8.53
CA ASP A 68 21.26 17.57 -8.43
C ASP A 68 19.98 18.41 -8.54
N ARG A 69 18.82 17.77 -8.59
CA ARG A 69 17.53 18.45 -8.76
C ARG A 69 16.58 18.16 -7.62
N VAL A 70 15.81 19.18 -7.22
CA VAL A 70 14.65 19.00 -6.34
C VAL A 70 13.45 18.71 -7.22
N VAL A 71 12.85 17.54 -7.04
CA VAL A 71 11.67 17.08 -7.80
C VAL A 71 10.48 16.94 -6.88
N ASP A 72 9.31 17.22 -7.41
CA ASP A 72 8.06 16.95 -6.69
C ASP A 72 7.84 15.44 -6.61
N VAL A 73 7.48 14.95 -5.43
CA VAL A 73 7.03 13.58 -5.25
C VAL A 73 5.65 13.46 -5.91
N PRO A 74 5.50 12.62 -6.95
CA PRO A 74 4.27 12.59 -7.73
C PRO A 74 3.18 11.77 -7.01
N ARG A 75 2.77 12.19 -5.84
CA ARG A 75 1.65 11.76 -5.01
C ARG A 75 1.65 12.58 -3.72
N LEU A 76 0.53 12.60 -2.99
CA LEU A 76 0.49 13.18 -1.66
C LEU A 76 0.81 12.11 -0.61
N LEU A 77 1.37 12.53 0.51
CA LEU A 77 1.86 11.62 1.54
C LEU A 77 1.39 12.03 2.93
N LYS A 78 1.23 11.05 3.81
CA LYS A 78 1.19 11.21 5.26
C LYS A 78 1.77 9.95 5.89
N PHE A 79 2.57 10.13 6.92
CA PHE A 79 3.12 9.03 7.72
C PHE A 79 2.64 9.16 9.16
N TYR A 80 2.32 8.02 9.76
CA TYR A 80 1.93 7.87 11.16
C TYR A 80 2.96 6.98 11.84
N GLU A 81 3.62 7.55 12.84
CA GLU A 81 4.59 6.85 13.68
C GLU A 81 3.87 5.93 14.67
N GLU A 82 4.65 5.05 15.31
CA GLU A 82 4.13 4.19 16.36
C GLU A 82 3.53 5.00 17.51
N GLY A 83 2.31 4.66 17.91
CA GLY A 83 1.57 5.37 18.97
C GLY A 83 0.78 6.60 18.49
N GLU A 84 0.93 7.04 17.24
CA GLU A 84 0.04 8.07 16.68
C GLU A 84 -1.34 7.49 16.37
N THR A 85 -2.39 8.28 16.63
CA THR A 85 -3.75 7.91 16.27
C THR A 85 -3.92 7.88 14.76
N LEU A 86 -4.33 6.73 14.24
CA LEU A 86 -4.64 6.56 12.82
C LEU A 86 -5.93 7.30 12.44
N PRO A 87 -6.07 7.73 11.17
CA PRO A 87 -7.15 8.60 10.72
C PRO A 87 -8.53 7.93 10.67
N ASP A 88 -8.59 6.60 10.74
CA ASP A 88 -9.81 5.81 10.85
C ASP A 88 -9.58 4.56 11.72
N PRO A 89 -10.53 4.19 12.61
CA PRO A 89 -10.40 3.04 13.49
C PRO A 89 -10.15 1.72 12.76
N VAL A 90 -10.74 1.52 11.57
CA VAL A 90 -10.56 0.30 10.79
C VAL A 90 -9.09 0.03 10.43
N LEU A 91 -8.26 1.05 10.37
CA LEU A 91 -6.82 0.89 10.11
C LEU A 91 -6.09 0.28 11.32
N ALA A 92 -6.52 0.59 12.54
CA ALA A 92 -6.00 -0.06 13.75
C ALA A 92 -6.47 -1.52 13.83
N ASP A 93 -7.72 -1.78 13.45
CA ASP A 93 -8.25 -3.15 13.34
C ASP A 93 -7.51 -3.96 12.27
N ALA A 94 -7.22 -3.34 11.12
CA ALA A 94 -6.42 -3.93 10.06
C ALA A 94 -5.02 -4.32 10.54
N MET A 95 -4.35 -3.42 11.26
CA MET A 95 -3.02 -3.68 11.82
C MET A 95 -3.05 -4.85 12.82
N ARG A 96 -4.07 -4.91 13.67
CA ARG A 96 -4.27 -6.02 14.63
C ARG A 96 -4.52 -7.34 13.90
N ALA A 97 -5.39 -7.38 12.90
CA ALA A 97 -5.66 -8.59 12.12
C ALA A 97 -4.41 -9.09 11.37
N LEU A 98 -3.58 -8.16 10.88
CA LEU A 98 -2.29 -8.50 10.27
C LEU A 98 -1.30 -9.05 11.30
N ASP A 99 -1.22 -8.46 12.50
CA ASP A 99 -0.36 -8.94 13.59
C ASP A 99 -0.76 -10.36 14.02
N GLU A 100 -2.06 -10.64 14.15
CA GLU A 100 -2.58 -11.97 14.48
C GLU A 100 -2.24 -13.01 13.41
N HIS A 101 -2.31 -12.63 12.13
CA HIS A 101 -2.07 -13.56 11.03
C HIS A 101 -0.58 -13.81 10.78
N TYR A 102 0.26 -12.78 10.83
CA TYR A 102 1.68 -12.86 10.50
C TYR A 102 2.61 -13.00 11.69
N ALA A 103 2.17 -12.75 12.89
CA ALA A 103 2.79 -12.93 14.21
C ALA A 103 4.31 -12.66 14.39
N ALA A 104 5.14 -12.86 13.35
CA ALA A 104 6.61 -12.87 13.47
C ALA A 104 7.24 -11.49 13.66
N ASP A 105 6.64 -10.44 13.06
CA ASP A 105 7.18 -9.07 13.10
C ASP A 105 6.01 -8.07 13.09
N PRO A 106 5.52 -7.63 14.26
CA PRO A 106 4.30 -6.83 14.36
C PRO A 106 4.38 -5.48 13.64
N PHE A 107 3.31 -5.12 12.95
CA PHE A 107 3.16 -3.83 12.29
C PHE A 107 2.97 -2.71 13.31
N ARG A 108 3.68 -1.58 13.14
CA ARG A 108 3.70 -0.48 14.13
C ARG A 108 3.50 0.90 13.54
N THR A 109 3.73 1.05 12.24
CA THR A 109 3.65 2.34 11.55
C THR A 109 2.77 2.24 10.34
N ALA A 110 2.21 3.37 9.89
CA ALA A 110 1.41 3.43 8.67
C ALA A 110 1.85 4.61 7.79
N GLY A 111 2.24 4.29 6.55
CA GLY A 111 2.44 5.29 5.50
C GLY A 111 1.22 5.33 4.59
N LEU A 112 0.74 6.53 4.25
CA LEU A 112 -0.37 6.71 3.33
C LEU A 112 0.09 7.46 2.08
N CYS A 113 -0.28 6.94 0.91
CA CYS A 113 -0.01 7.56 -0.37
C CYS A 113 -1.32 7.82 -1.10
N PHE A 114 -1.57 9.06 -1.48
CA PHE A 114 -2.71 9.45 -2.29
C PHE A 114 -2.26 9.73 -3.72
N TYR A 115 -2.67 8.87 -4.62
CA TYR A 115 -2.51 9.01 -6.07
C TYR A 115 -3.78 9.68 -6.60
N ARG A 116 -3.66 10.92 -7.08
CA ARG A 116 -4.81 11.74 -7.51
C ARG A 116 -5.36 11.32 -8.86
N ASP A 117 -4.46 10.86 -9.73
CA ASP A 117 -4.77 10.39 -11.08
C ASP A 117 -3.63 9.51 -11.64
N GLY A 118 -3.67 9.23 -12.94
CA GLY A 118 -2.66 8.40 -13.63
C GLY A 118 -1.26 9.01 -13.71
N ARG A 119 -1.09 10.31 -13.49
CA ARG A 119 0.22 10.99 -13.48
C ARG A 119 0.99 10.75 -12.19
N ASP A 120 0.26 10.46 -11.09
CA ASP A 120 0.88 10.12 -9.82
C ASP A 120 1.44 8.69 -9.85
N SER A 121 2.58 8.50 -9.21
CA SER A 121 3.35 7.26 -9.29
C SER A 121 4.32 7.08 -8.13
N VAL A 122 4.88 5.89 -8.01
CA VAL A 122 6.11 5.64 -7.27
C VAL A 122 7.07 4.86 -8.15
N ALA A 123 8.31 5.32 -8.23
CA ALA A 123 9.38 4.67 -8.99
C ALA A 123 9.77 3.33 -8.35
N TRP A 124 10.54 2.52 -9.08
CA TRP A 124 11.10 1.28 -8.58
C TRP A 124 11.92 1.51 -7.31
N HIS A 125 11.58 0.81 -6.23
CA HIS A 125 12.27 0.84 -4.93
C HIS A 125 11.93 -0.40 -4.12
N GLY A 126 12.71 -0.65 -3.08
CA GLY A 126 12.36 -1.50 -1.95
C GLY A 126 12.35 -0.63 -0.69
N ASP A 127 11.61 -1.01 0.33
CA ASP A 127 11.60 -0.33 1.63
C ASP A 127 12.88 -0.73 2.39
N THR A 128 14.01 -0.19 1.94
CA THR A 128 15.36 -0.53 2.40
C THR A 128 15.96 0.51 3.36
N ILE A 129 15.15 1.43 3.87
CA ILE A 129 15.57 2.34 4.94
C ILE A 129 15.34 1.64 6.27
N GLY A 130 16.40 1.54 7.11
CA GLY A 130 16.37 0.80 8.36
C GLY A 130 16.54 -0.70 8.18
N ARG A 131 15.81 -1.51 8.96
CA ARG A 131 15.95 -2.98 8.99
C ARG A 131 15.69 -3.66 7.63
N GLY A 132 14.82 -3.09 6.82
CA GLY A 132 14.51 -3.63 5.49
C GLY A 132 15.71 -3.72 4.54
N ALA A 133 16.84 -3.08 4.85
CA ALA A 133 18.08 -3.20 4.10
C ALA A 133 18.82 -4.55 4.33
N THR A 134 18.71 -5.12 5.52
CA THR A 134 19.53 -6.24 5.98
C THR A 134 18.75 -7.43 6.50
N GLU A 135 17.52 -7.22 6.94
CA GLU A 135 16.69 -8.25 7.57
C GLU A 135 15.49 -8.62 6.69
N ASP A 136 14.96 -9.80 6.91
CA ASP A 136 13.66 -10.20 6.39
C ASP A 136 12.58 -9.41 7.14
N THR A 137 11.64 -8.84 6.39
CA THR A 137 10.58 -8.02 6.94
C THR A 137 9.32 -8.09 6.09
N MET A 138 8.28 -7.38 6.51
CA MET A 138 7.01 -7.35 5.80
C MET A 138 6.54 -5.92 5.55
N VAL A 139 5.89 -5.71 4.41
CA VAL A 139 5.14 -4.49 4.12
C VAL A 139 3.76 -4.91 3.63
N ALA A 140 2.72 -4.56 4.38
CA ALA A 140 1.35 -4.81 3.99
C ALA A 140 0.73 -3.54 3.37
N ILE A 141 0.04 -3.68 2.25
CA ILE A 141 -0.59 -2.57 1.53
C ILE A 141 -2.09 -2.84 1.38
N LEU A 142 -2.91 -2.01 2.02
CA LEU A 142 -4.34 -1.94 1.77
C LEU A 142 -4.60 -0.87 0.69
N SER A 143 -5.37 -1.22 -0.35
CA SER A 143 -5.65 -0.37 -1.50
C SER A 143 -7.12 0.02 -1.55
N VAL A 144 -7.43 1.32 -1.60
CA VAL A 144 -8.80 1.82 -1.76
C VAL A 144 -8.88 2.88 -2.87
N GLY A 145 -10.00 2.92 -3.59
CA GLY A 145 -10.20 3.78 -4.75
C GLY A 145 -9.91 3.05 -6.07
N SER A 146 -9.52 3.79 -7.10
CA SER A 146 -9.33 3.24 -8.45
C SER A 146 -8.22 2.20 -8.51
N PRO A 147 -8.40 1.08 -9.23
CA PRO A 147 -7.36 0.07 -9.39
C PRO A 147 -6.08 0.63 -10.02
N ARG A 148 -4.94 0.24 -9.49
CA ARG A 148 -3.61 0.57 -10.03
C ARG A 148 -2.70 -0.66 -9.99
N PRO A 149 -1.87 -0.87 -11.01
CA PRO A 149 -0.91 -1.96 -10.98
C PRO A 149 0.17 -1.72 -9.92
N LEU A 150 0.42 -2.73 -9.10
CA LEU A 150 1.66 -2.89 -8.36
C LEU A 150 2.58 -3.77 -9.23
N MET A 151 3.70 -3.20 -9.62
CA MET A 151 4.72 -3.89 -10.39
C MET A 151 5.81 -4.36 -9.45
N LEU A 152 6.28 -5.61 -9.61
CA LEU A 152 7.42 -6.17 -8.88
C LEU A 152 8.46 -6.69 -9.86
N ARG A 153 9.74 -6.55 -9.54
CA ARG A 153 10.84 -7.15 -10.31
C ARG A 153 11.99 -7.54 -9.38
N PRO A 154 12.78 -8.56 -9.72
CA PRO A 154 14.01 -8.86 -9.01
C PRO A 154 14.96 -7.67 -9.04
N ARG A 155 15.61 -7.35 -7.91
CA ARG A 155 16.71 -6.38 -7.88
C ARG A 155 17.87 -6.90 -8.71
N GLY A 156 18.42 -6.07 -9.58
CA GLY A 156 19.44 -6.48 -10.54
C GLY A 156 18.88 -6.89 -11.90
N GLY A 157 17.56 -6.84 -12.10
CA GLY A 157 16.90 -7.06 -13.39
C GLY A 157 16.22 -8.43 -13.50
N GLY A 158 15.37 -8.55 -14.51
CA GLY A 158 14.56 -9.76 -14.76
C GLY A 158 13.12 -9.40 -15.16
N PRO A 159 12.28 -10.40 -15.44
CA PRO A 159 10.89 -10.18 -15.79
C PRO A 159 10.13 -9.53 -14.64
N SER A 160 9.28 -8.57 -14.98
CA SER A 160 8.41 -7.93 -14.03
C SER A 160 7.11 -8.72 -13.86
N LEU A 161 6.66 -8.85 -12.61
CA LEU A 161 5.33 -9.31 -12.25
C LEU A 161 4.39 -8.11 -12.13
N ARG A 162 3.14 -8.30 -12.51
CA ARG A 162 2.08 -7.29 -12.40
C ARG A 162 0.95 -7.84 -11.56
N HIS A 163 0.56 -7.10 -10.52
CA HIS A 163 -0.64 -7.33 -9.74
C HIS A 163 -1.52 -6.08 -9.81
N ASP A 164 -2.71 -6.22 -10.40
CA ASP A 164 -3.69 -5.14 -10.38
C ASP A 164 -4.37 -5.13 -9.02
N LEU A 165 -4.04 -4.15 -8.19
CA LEU A 165 -4.65 -3.98 -6.87
C LEU A 165 -5.94 -3.18 -7.03
N GLY A 166 -7.04 -3.83 -6.67
CA GLY A 166 -8.38 -3.28 -6.69
C GLY A 166 -8.75 -2.52 -5.42
N HIS A 167 -10.02 -2.23 -5.35
CA HIS A 167 -10.67 -1.54 -4.23
C HIS A 167 -10.93 -2.51 -3.08
N GLY A 168 -10.37 -2.25 -1.90
CA GLY A 168 -10.45 -3.14 -0.74
C GLY A 168 -9.43 -4.28 -0.73
N ASP A 169 -8.51 -4.36 -1.72
CA ASP A 169 -7.50 -5.41 -1.79
C ASP A 169 -6.36 -5.20 -0.79
N LEU A 170 -5.87 -6.33 -0.25
CA LEU A 170 -4.64 -6.40 0.53
C LEU A 170 -3.56 -7.13 -0.27
N VAL A 171 -2.34 -6.60 -0.19
CA VAL A 171 -1.12 -7.30 -0.60
C VAL A 171 -0.08 -7.20 0.51
N VAL A 172 0.66 -8.29 0.76
CA VAL A 172 1.77 -8.30 1.70
C VAL A 172 3.02 -8.81 1.00
N MET A 173 4.06 -8.01 1.01
CA MET A 173 5.40 -8.36 0.52
C MET A 173 6.25 -8.74 1.72
N GLY A 174 6.74 -9.99 1.77
CA GLY A 174 7.43 -10.47 2.95
C GLY A 174 8.70 -11.27 2.69
N GLY A 175 9.34 -11.67 3.77
CA GLY A 175 10.65 -12.30 3.74
C GLY A 175 11.72 -11.36 3.22
N SER A 176 12.58 -11.85 2.33
CA SER A 176 13.64 -11.05 1.73
C SER A 176 13.15 -10.04 0.66
N CYS A 177 11.83 -9.89 0.46
CA CYS A 177 11.27 -9.13 -0.66
C CYS A 177 11.83 -7.69 -0.75
N GLN A 178 11.92 -6.96 0.37
CA GLN A 178 12.41 -5.58 0.36
C GLN A 178 13.90 -5.47 -0.06
N ARG A 179 14.69 -6.52 0.18
CA ARG A 179 16.13 -6.57 -0.16
C ARG A 179 16.39 -7.10 -1.58
N THR A 180 15.60 -8.07 -2.02
CA THR A 180 15.86 -8.82 -3.25
C THR A 180 14.96 -8.45 -4.42
N TRP A 181 13.86 -7.74 -4.15
CA TRP A 181 12.91 -7.23 -5.13
C TRP A 181 12.75 -5.73 -5.03
N GLU A 182 12.24 -5.13 -6.10
CA GLU A 182 11.78 -3.76 -6.16
C GLU A 182 10.32 -3.76 -6.58
N HIS A 183 9.58 -2.75 -6.09
CA HIS A 183 8.20 -2.54 -6.49
C HIS A 183 7.96 -1.11 -6.95
N ALA A 184 6.91 -0.91 -7.76
CA ALA A 184 6.55 0.39 -8.32
C ALA A 184 5.04 0.48 -8.59
N VAL A 185 4.53 1.72 -8.60
CA VAL A 185 3.23 2.04 -9.20
C VAL A 185 3.51 2.98 -10.38
N PRO A 186 3.48 2.48 -11.63
CA PRO A 186 3.87 3.28 -12.79
C PRO A 186 2.83 4.36 -13.11
N LYS A 187 3.28 5.43 -13.79
CA LYS A 187 2.37 6.38 -14.44
C LYS A 187 1.54 5.67 -15.51
N THR A 188 0.36 6.19 -15.75
CA THR A 188 -0.50 5.73 -16.84
C THR A 188 -1.15 6.90 -17.54
N ALA A 189 -1.23 6.82 -18.87
CA ALA A 189 -2.00 7.77 -19.69
C ALA A 189 -3.50 7.43 -19.75
N ARG A 190 -3.89 6.24 -19.29
CA ARG A 190 -5.31 5.87 -19.21
C ARG A 190 -6.01 6.74 -18.17
N ALA A 191 -7.23 7.15 -18.48
CA ALA A 191 -8.07 7.80 -17.48
C ALA A 191 -8.25 6.87 -16.29
N THR A 192 -7.86 7.34 -15.11
CA THR A 192 -7.99 6.62 -13.86
C THR A 192 -8.32 7.60 -12.74
N GLY A 193 -9.22 7.18 -11.87
CA GLY A 193 -9.60 7.96 -10.71
C GLY A 193 -8.54 7.95 -9.60
N PRO A 194 -8.85 8.59 -8.48
CA PRO A 194 -7.97 8.64 -7.33
C PRO A 194 -7.87 7.29 -6.61
N ARG A 195 -6.72 7.07 -5.97
CA ARG A 195 -6.42 5.88 -5.16
C ARG A 195 -5.65 6.27 -3.92
N ILE A 196 -5.99 5.67 -2.80
CA ILE A 196 -5.19 5.72 -1.59
C ILE A 196 -4.61 4.33 -1.32
N SER A 197 -3.33 4.26 -1.00
CA SER A 197 -2.72 3.06 -0.45
C SER A 197 -2.23 3.31 0.96
N VAL A 198 -2.56 2.39 1.87
CA VAL A 198 -2.10 2.40 3.26
C VAL A 198 -1.05 1.31 3.39
N GLN A 199 0.19 1.69 3.74
CA GLN A 199 1.31 0.77 3.92
C GLN A 199 1.57 0.59 5.40
N PHE A 200 1.26 -0.59 5.94
CA PHE A 200 1.64 -0.97 7.29
C PHE A 200 3.05 -1.56 7.29
N ARG A 201 3.86 -1.16 8.26
CA ARG A 201 5.25 -1.61 8.40
C ARG A 201 5.59 -1.96 9.84
N PRO A 202 6.45 -2.95 10.06
CA PRO A 202 7.06 -3.19 11.35
C PRO A 202 7.94 -2.02 11.79
N ARG A 203 8.32 -2.02 13.07
CA ARG A 203 9.24 -1.01 13.61
C ARG A 203 10.58 -1.02 12.88
N GLY A 204 11.07 0.16 12.51
CA GLY A 204 12.36 0.34 11.87
C GLY A 204 12.41 -0.04 10.39
N VAL A 205 11.27 -0.18 9.71
CA VAL A 205 11.14 -0.40 8.26
C VAL A 205 10.55 0.85 7.59
N ARG A 206 11.24 1.39 6.58
CA ARG A 206 10.82 2.57 5.79
C ARG A 206 11.27 2.47 4.33
#